data_6c8336832451fce867c9aaa2cd2b573f
#
_entry.id   6c8336832451fce867c9aaa2cd2b573f
#
_cell.length_a   1.000
_cell.length_b   1.000
_cell.length_c   1.000
_cell.angle_alpha   90.00
_cell.angle_beta   90.00
_cell.angle_gamma   90.00
#
_symmetry.space_group_name_H-M   'P 1'
#
loop_
_entity.id
_entity.type
_entity.pdbx_description
1 polymer ?
#
loop_
_entity_poly.entity_id
_entity_poly.type
_entity_poly.pdbx_seq_one_letter_code
_entity_poly.pdbx_strand_id
1 'polypeptide(L)'
;MSNFDQSKIRNFCIVAHIDHGKSTLADRIIEKTGLLTSREMQDQILDNMELERERGITIKAQTVRTVYKSQDGNEYIFNLIDTPGHVDFNYEVSRALAACDGAILVVDAAQGIEAQTLANVYLALDHDLDVFPVINKIDLPSARPDWVKNEIEDVIGIEAQDAPLISAKNGVGIEEVLEAVIQKIPAPRGSAGNPLQALIFDSVYDSYKGVIVFCRIMEGSVSKGTKIKMMATGASFDVVEVGYFGAGQFIPCEELSAGMVGYLTASIKNVKDTAVGDTVTNAENPCAEPLPGYKKVQSMVYCGLYPADGAKYPDLRDALEKLQLNDASLFYEPETSVALGFGFRCGFLGLLHLEIIQERLEREYNLDLVTTAPGVVYKVHKTNGDVIELTNPSNLPDPSEIDYMEEPIVSAEIMVTTEFIGSIMELCQERRGRYLGMDYVEETRALLKYELPLNEIIYDFFDALKSRSRGYASFDYDIKGYEQSELVKLDILINREEVDALSFIVHKESAYNRGRRMCEKLKDEIPRHLFEIPIQAAVGGKIIARETVKAMRKDVLAKCYGGDITRKKKLLEKQKEGKKRMRQVGSVEIPQKAFMSVLKLDDSK
;
A
#
# COMPACT_ATOMS: atom_id res chain seq x y z
N MET A 1 -18.96 -38.88 -5.70
CA MET A 1 -17.51 -38.69 -5.55
C MET A 1 -16.97 -38.23 -6.90
N SER A 2 -16.86 -36.96 -7.13
CA SER A 2 -16.12 -36.48 -8.30
C SER A 2 -14.63 -36.62 -7.95
N ASN A 3 -13.99 -37.71 -8.39
CA ASN A 3 -12.54 -37.82 -8.38
C ASN A 3 -11.99 -36.72 -9.26
N PHE A 4 -11.74 -35.55 -8.70
CA PHE A 4 -10.96 -34.53 -9.41
C PHE A 4 -9.54 -35.08 -9.57
N ASP A 5 -9.14 -35.23 -10.82
CA ASP A 5 -7.79 -35.64 -11.15
C ASP A 5 -6.83 -34.46 -10.86
N GLN A 6 -6.03 -34.60 -9.80
CA GLN A 6 -5.08 -33.58 -9.37
C GLN A 6 -4.13 -33.16 -10.50
N SER A 7 -3.82 -34.08 -11.44
CA SER A 7 -2.97 -33.80 -12.60
C SER A 7 -3.54 -32.72 -13.54
N LYS A 8 -4.85 -32.46 -13.43
CA LYS A 8 -5.59 -31.48 -14.25
C LYS A 8 -5.84 -30.15 -13.52
N ILE A 9 -5.28 -29.95 -12.36
CA ILE A 9 -5.37 -28.68 -11.62
C ILE A 9 -4.15 -27.80 -11.98
N ARG A 10 -4.37 -26.50 -12.14
CA ARG A 10 -3.33 -25.48 -12.30
C ARG A 10 -3.64 -24.32 -11.37
N ASN A 11 -2.75 -24.07 -10.40
CA ASN A 11 -2.82 -22.94 -9.49
C ASN A 11 -1.79 -21.91 -9.94
N PHE A 12 -2.25 -20.77 -10.37
CA PHE A 12 -1.34 -19.76 -10.91
C PHE A 12 -1.81 -18.35 -10.62
N CYS A 13 -0.87 -17.44 -10.66
CA CYS A 13 -1.11 -16.01 -10.58
C CYS A 13 -0.63 -15.28 -11.83
N ILE A 14 -1.00 -14.00 -11.93
CA ILE A 14 -0.48 -13.10 -12.94
C ILE A 14 0.35 -12.04 -12.25
N VAL A 15 1.62 -11.93 -12.61
CA VAL A 15 2.52 -10.89 -12.14
C VAL A 15 2.85 -9.95 -13.29
N ALA A 16 2.84 -8.65 -13.03
CA ALA A 16 3.08 -7.63 -14.03
C ALA A 16 3.46 -6.30 -13.38
N HIS A 17 4.12 -5.44 -14.12
CA HIS A 17 4.20 -4.03 -13.78
C HIS A 17 2.83 -3.36 -13.92
N ILE A 18 2.64 -2.22 -13.24
CA ILE A 18 1.43 -1.38 -13.37
C ILE A 18 1.23 -1.04 -14.86
N ASP A 19 0.00 -1.06 -15.32
CA ASP A 19 -0.42 -0.79 -16.69
C ASP A 19 0.07 -1.77 -17.78
N HIS A 20 0.77 -2.87 -17.46
CA HIS A 20 1.13 -3.89 -18.46
C HIS A 20 -0.06 -4.75 -18.91
N GLY A 21 -1.24 -4.60 -18.28
CA GLY A 21 -2.49 -5.22 -18.69
C GLY A 21 -2.82 -6.52 -17.96
N LYS A 22 -2.39 -6.65 -16.70
CA LYS A 22 -2.66 -7.77 -15.81
C LYS A 22 -4.16 -8.06 -15.67
N SER A 23 -4.94 -7.10 -15.17
CA SER A 23 -6.39 -7.27 -14.94
C SER A 23 -7.15 -7.49 -16.24
N THR A 24 -6.71 -6.87 -17.35
CA THR A 24 -7.30 -7.11 -18.67
C THR A 24 -7.05 -8.56 -19.14
N LEU A 25 -5.87 -9.13 -18.88
CA LEU A 25 -5.61 -10.54 -19.19
C LEU A 25 -6.46 -11.47 -18.32
N ALA A 26 -6.59 -11.18 -17.03
CA ALA A 26 -7.45 -11.94 -16.12
C ALA A 26 -8.91 -11.97 -16.61
N ASP A 27 -9.46 -10.83 -17.03
CA ASP A 27 -10.79 -10.73 -17.62
C ASP A 27 -10.93 -11.61 -18.87
N ARG A 28 -9.92 -11.62 -19.77
CA ARG A 28 -9.94 -12.45 -20.98
C ARG A 28 -9.86 -13.95 -20.67
N ILE A 29 -9.12 -14.34 -19.64
CA ILE A 29 -9.09 -15.74 -19.17
C ILE A 29 -10.48 -16.15 -18.69
N ILE A 30 -11.14 -15.33 -17.87
CA ILE A 30 -12.49 -15.59 -17.35
C ILE A 30 -13.51 -15.68 -18.50
N GLU A 31 -13.44 -14.76 -19.47
CA GLU A 31 -14.30 -14.76 -20.65
C GLU A 31 -14.12 -16.02 -21.50
N LYS A 32 -12.88 -16.39 -21.83
CA LYS A 32 -12.55 -17.56 -22.68
C LYS A 32 -12.89 -18.88 -22.02
N THR A 33 -12.81 -18.98 -20.71
CA THR A 33 -13.22 -20.19 -19.97
C THR A 33 -14.73 -20.31 -19.79
N GLY A 34 -15.50 -19.29 -20.19
CA GLY A 34 -16.97 -19.32 -20.17
C GLY A 34 -17.57 -19.31 -18.75
N LEU A 35 -16.81 -18.85 -17.76
CA LEU A 35 -17.30 -18.72 -16.37
C LEU A 35 -18.44 -17.70 -16.29
N LEU A 36 -18.36 -16.63 -17.08
CA LEU A 36 -19.36 -15.58 -17.19
C LEU A 36 -19.82 -15.44 -18.65
N THR A 37 -21.08 -15.12 -18.85
CA THR A 37 -21.60 -14.79 -20.16
C THR A 37 -21.14 -13.39 -20.58
N SER A 38 -21.11 -13.10 -21.89
CA SER A 38 -20.72 -11.77 -22.42
C SER A 38 -21.58 -10.62 -21.90
N ARG A 39 -22.77 -10.90 -21.34
CA ARG A 39 -23.65 -9.89 -20.73
C ARG A 39 -23.33 -9.60 -19.27
N GLU A 40 -22.69 -10.55 -18.60
CA GLU A 40 -22.28 -10.46 -17.19
C GLU A 40 -20.85 -9.94 -17.06
N MET A 41 -20.06 -9.97 -18.15
CA MET A 41 -18.71 -9.43 -18.18
C MET A 41 -18.75 -7.91 -17.99
N GLN A 42 -17.92 -7.44 -17.07
CA GLN A 42 -17.59 -6.04 -16.84
C GLN A 42 -16.07 -5.89 -16.92
N ASP A 43 -15.58 -4.70 -17.21
CA ASP A 43 -14.15 -4.43 -17.17
C ASP A 43 -13.64 -4.58 -15.71
N GLN A 44 -12.50 -5.22 -15.54
CA GLN A 44 -11.87 -5.47 -14.22
C GLN A 44 -12.81 -6.24 -13.28
N ILE A 45 -13.32 -7.38 -13.74
CA ILE A 45 -14.34 -8.19 -13.03
C ILE A 45 -13.83 -8.70 -11.67
N LEU A 46 -12.52 -8.91 -11.51
CA LEU A 46 -11.90 -9.33 -10.26
C LEU A 46 -11.67 -8.15 -9.30
N ASP A 47 -11.60 -6.92 -9.79
CA ASP A 47 -11.47 -5.73 -8.95
C ASP A 47 -12.83 -5.40 -8.31
N ASN A 48 -13.09 -5.96 -7.14
CA ASN A 48 -14.39 -5.88 -6.47
C ASN A 48 -14.63 -4.55 -5.76
N MET A 49 -13.56 -3.82 -5.42
CA MET A 49 -13.66 -2.52 -4.77
C MET A 49 -13.89 -1.41 -5.81
N GLU A 50 -14.75 -0.44 -5.48
CA GLU A 50 -14.93 0.75 -6.30
C GLU A 50 -13.61 1.52 -6.49
N LEU A 51 -12.80 1.59 -5.43
CA LEU A 51 -11.47 2.21 -5.43
C LEU A 51 -10.48 1.53 -6.38
N GLU A 52 -10.51 0.21 -6.51
CA GLU A 52 -9.68 -0.54 -7.47
C GLU A 52 -9.98 -0.09 -8.90
N ARG A 53 -11.26 -0.01 -9.24
CA ARG A 53 -11.73 0.40 -10.58
C ARG A 53 -11.43 1.87 -10.87
N GLU A 54 -11.65 2.77 -9.90
CA GLU A 54 -11.38 4.20 -10.04
C GLU A 54 -9.89 4.48 -10.27
N ARG A 55 -9.01 3.76 -9.53
CA ARG A 55 -7.57 3.95 -9.60
C ARG A 55 -6.89 3.09 -10.66
N GLY A 56 -7.59 2.09 -11.23
CA GLY A 56 -7.05 1.15 -12.20
C GLY A 56 -5.98 0.22 -11.64
N ILE A 57 -6.01 -0.06 -10.34
CA ILE A 57 -5.03 -0.92 -9.66
C ILE A 57 -5.74 -1.98 -8.82
N THR A 58 -5.22 -3.19 -8.81
CA THR A 58 -5.65 -4.23 -7.87
C THR A 58 -5.04 -3.94 -6.50
N ILE A 59 -5.88 -3.86 -5.48
CA ILE A 59 -5.47 -3.60 -4.09
C ILE A 59 -5.38 -4.91 -3.32
N LYS A 60 -6.41 -5.77 -3.46
CA LYS A 60 -6.52 -7.05 -2.76
C LYS A 60 -6.48 -8.21 -3.75
N ALA A 61 -5.70 -9.25 -3.41
CA ALA A 61 -5.65 -10.46 -4.22
C ALA A 61 -7.06 -11.11 -4.30
N GLN A 62 -7.48 -11.45 -5.52
CA GLN A 62 -8.75 -12.11 -5.78
C GLN A 62 -8.50 -13.48 -6.39
N THR A 63 -9.29 -14.45 -5.97
CA THR A 63 -9.16 -15.83 -6.45
C THR A 63 -10.41 -16.22 -7.22
N VAL A 64 -10.21 -16.87 -8.36
CA VAL A 64 -11.31 -17.41 -9.15
C VAL A 64 -10.95 -18.79 -9.70
N ARG A 65 -11.90 -19.71 -9.63
CA ARG A 65 -11.78 -21.03 -10.24
C ARG A 65 -12.56 -21.07 -11.55
N THR A 66 -11.87 -21.48 -12.61
CA THR A 66 -12.47 -21.70 -13.93
C THR A 66 -12.20 -23.10 -14.43
N VAL A 67 -12.95 -23.55 -15.44
CA VAL A 67 -12.72 -24.81 -16.13
C VAL A 67 -12.42 -24.52 -17.58
N TYR A 68 -11.27 -24.98 -18.05
CA TYR A 68 -10.84 -24.82 -19.42
C TYR A 68 -10.80 -26.16 -20.15
N LYS A 69 -11.42 -26.22 -21.33
CA LYS A 69 -11.33 -27.38 -22.21
C LYS A 69 -10.18 -27.17 -23.20
N SER A 70 -9.09 -27.90 -22.96
CA SER A 70 -7.88 -27.82 -23.78
C SER A 70 -8.04 -28.47 -25.15
N GLN A 71 -7.14 -28.17 -26.06
CA GLN A 71 -7.03 -28.75 -27.39
C GLN A 71 -6.75 -30.26 -27.35
N ASP A 72 -6.20 -30.79 -26.25
CA ASP A 72 -6.03 -32.23 -26.01
C ASP A 72 -7.34 -32.97 -25.70
N GLY A 73 -8.46 -32.23 -25.61
CA GLY A 73 -9.80 -32.74 -25.32
C GLY A 73 -10.10 -32.94 -23.83
N ASN A 74 -9.15 -32.69 -22.93
CA ASN A 74 -9.34 -32.76 -21.48
C ASN A 74 -9.87 -31.42 -20.91
N GLU A 75 -10.53 -31.53 -19.76
CA GLU A 75 -10.93 -30.38 -18.96
C GLU A 75 -9.92 -30.17 -17.83
N TYR A 76 -9.42 -28.95 -17.71
CA TYR A 76 -8.48 -28.51 -16.69
C TYR A 76 -9.17 -27.52 -15.73
N ILE A 77 -8.84 -27.63 -14.45
CA ILE A 77 -9.28 -26.68 -13.43
C ILE A 77 -8.17 -25.63 -13.27
N PHE A 78 -8.51 -24.38 -13.51
CA PHE A 78 -7.64 -23.26 -13.30
C PHE A 78 -8.06 -22.47 -12.06
N ASN A 79 -7.20 -22.40 -11.08
CA ASN A 79 -7.33 -21.49 -9.96
C ASN A 79 -6.42 -20.30 -10.23
N LEU A 80 -7.02 -19.23 -10.74
CA LEU A 80 -6.35 -17.96 -11.00
C LEU A 80 -6.40 -17.11 -9.73
N ILE A 81 -5.23 -16.67 -9.27
CA ILE A 81 -5.09 -15.72 -8.17
C ILE A 81 -4.56 -14.41 -8.76
N ASP A 82 -5.41 -13.40 -8.84
CA ASP A 82 -5.00 -12.06 -9.29
C ASP A 82 -4.27 -11.35 -8.15
N THR A 83 -3.10 -10.77 -8.44
CA THR A 83 -2.22 -10.16 -7.44
C THR A 83 -2.14 -8.65 -7.63
N PRO A 84 -1.93 -7.85 -6.57
CA PRO A 84 -1.58 -6.44 -6.74
C PRO A 84 -0.30 -6.26 -7.56
N GLY A 85 -0.18 -5.12 -8.25
CA GLY A 85 1.02 -4.79 -9.03
C GLY A 85 1.87 -3.69 -8.41
N HIS A 86 1.50 -3.11 -7.27
CA HIS A 86 2.17 -1.97 -6.65
C HIS A 86 3.07 -2.41 -5.50
N VAL A 87 4.22 -1.74 -5.34
CA VAL A 87 5.24 -2.04 -4.30
C VAL A 87 4.66 -2.06 -2.88
N ASP A 88 3.74 -1.14 -2.55
CA ASP A 88 3.11 -1.09 -1.23
C ASP A 88 2.36 -2.38 -0.86
N PHE A 89 2.00 -3.21 -1.85
CA PHE A 89 1.26 -4.45 -1.67
C PHE A 89 2.09 -5.73 -1.87
N ASN A 90 3.42 -5.63 -1.85
CA ASN A 90 4.32 -6.80 -1.99
C ASN A 90 3.98 -7.92 -1.00
N TYR A 91 3.46 -7.58 0.17
CA TYR A 91 2.98 -8.55 1.13
C TYR A 91 1.77 -9.36 0.62
N GLU A 92 0.78 -8.70 0.02
CA GLU A 92 -0.37 -9.38 -0.60
C GLU A 92 0.10 -10.26 -1.77
N VAL A 93 1.07 -9.77 -2.56
CA VAL A 93 1.67 -10.54 -3.65
C VAL A 93 2.34 -11.81 -3.11
N SER A 94 3.21 -11.71 -2.10
CA SER A 94 3.91 -12.84 -1.50
C SER A 94 2.93 -13.91 -0.97
N ARG A 95 1.82 -13.49 -0.38
CA ARG A 95 0.78 -14.41 0.12
C ARG A 95 0.06 -15.15 -1.00
N ALA A 96 -0.27 -14.44 -2.07
CA ALA A 96 -0.90 -15.02 -3.24
C ALA A 96 0.04 -16.00 -3.96
N LEU A 97 1.32 -15.65 -4.10
CA LEU A 97 2.35 -16.52 -4.70
C LEU A 97 2.48 -17.85 -3.96
N ALA A 98 2.49 -17.85 -2.63
CA ALA A 98 2.59 -19.08 -1.85
C ALA A 98 1.40 -20.04 -2.05
N ALA A 99 0.28 -19.57 -2.58
CA ALA A 99 -0.87 -20.40 -2.94
C ALA A 99 -0.81 -20.92 -4.40
N CYS A 100 0.23 -20.56 -5.17
CA CYS A 100 0.38 -20.91 -6.59
C CYS A 100 1.42 -22.02 -6.80
N ASP A 101 1.40 -22.64 -7.98
CA ASP A 101 2.40 -23.56 -8.50
C ASP A 101 3.21 -22.91 -9.64
N GLY A 102 2.71 -21.81 -10.20
CA GLY A 102 3.41 -21.03 -11.21
C GLY A 102 2.84 -19.65 -11.41
N ALA A 103 3.51 -18.83 -12.20
CA ALA A 103 3.14 -17.45 -12.47
C ALA A 103 3.25 -17.10 -13.96
N ILE A 104 2.29 -16.32 -14.45
CA ILE A 104 2.35 -15.69 -15.76
C ILE A 104 2.99 -14.32 -15.59
N LEU A 105 4.14 -14.10 -16.22
CA LEU A 105 4.79 -12.80 -16.26
C LEU A 105 4.32 -12.01 -17.48
N VAL A 106 3.50 -10.97 -17.25
CA VAL A 106 3.00 -10.12 -18.35
C VAL A 106 3.94 -8.93 -18.56
N VAL A 107 4.49 -8.83 -19.79
CA VAL A 107 5.39 -7.75 -20.20
C VAL A 107 4.78 -6.99 -21.37
N ASP A 108 4.81 -5.66 -21.30
CA ASP A 108 4.35 -4.78 -22.39
C ASP A 108 5.32 -4.82 -23.55
N ALA A 109 4.81 -5.09 -24.78
CA ALA A 109 5.60 -5.16 -26.00
C ALA A 109 6.30 -3.84 -26.40
N ALA A 110 5.88 -2.72 -25.84
CA ALA A 110 6.43 -1.40 -26.13
C ALA A 110 7.39 -0.90 -25.04
N GLN A 111 7.12 -1.23 -23.77
CA GLN A 111 7.88 -0.77 -22.61
C GLN A 111 8.98 -1.75 -22.19
N GLY A 112 8.76 -3.06 -22.36
CA GLY A 112 9.68 -4.09 -21.92
C GLY A 112 9.69 -4.29 -20.39
N ILE A 113 10.86 -4.63 -19.84
CA ILE A 113 11.05 -4.90 -18.41
C ILE A 113 11.12 -3.57 -17.64
N GLU A 114 10.42 -3.52 -16.51
CA GLU A 114 10.42 -2.41 -15.55
C GLU A 114 10.95 -2.89 -14.19
N ALA A 115 11.31 -1.98 -13.26
CA ALA A 115 11.88 -2.34 -11.97
C ALA A 115 10.96 -3.29 -11.15
N GLN A 116 9.66 -3.02 -11.13
CA GLN A 116 8.68 -3.90 -10.46
C GLN A 116 8.54 -5.27 -11.15
N THR A 117 8.80 -5.36 -12.46
CA THR A 117 8.83 -6.63 -13.17
C THR A 117 9.90 -7.55 -12.57
N LEU A 118 11.10 -7.02 -12.36
CA LEU A 118 12.20 -7.75 -11.75
C LEU A 118 11.89 -8.18 -10.32
N ALA A 119 11.42 -7.24 -9.49
CA ALA A 119 11.06 -7.51 -8.10
C ALA A 119 10.00 -8.62 -7.98
N ASN A 120 8.95 -8.55 -8.79
CA ASN A 120 7.88 -9.56 -8.79
C ASN A 120 8.36 -10.94 -9.27
N VAL A 121 9.26 -10.99 -10.26
CA VAL A 121 9.85 -12.24 -10.72
C VAL A 121 10.72 -12.87 -9.65
N TYR A 122 11.62 -12.09 -9.02
CA TYR A 122 12.45 -12.61 -7.94
C TYR A 122 11.62 -13.12 -6.78
N LEU A 123 10.54 -12.40 -6.43
CA LEU A 123 9.62 -12.84 -5.39
C LEU A 123 8.92 -14.17 -5.77
N ALA A 124 8.55 -14.37 -7.04
CA ALA A 124 7.99 -15.62 -7.52
C ALA A 124 9.01 -16.77 -7.48
N LEU A 125 10.26 -16.51 -7.85
CA LEU A 125 11.35 -17.49 -7.79
C LEU A 125 11.72 -17.86 -6.35
N ASP A 126 11.66 -16.93 -5.40
CA ASP A 126 11.86 -17.19 -3.96
C ASP A 126 10.79 -18.15 -3.39
N HIS A 127 9.63 -18.22 -4.04
CA HIS A 127 8.55 -19.18 -3.73
C HIS A 127 8.61 -20.47 -4.55
N ASP A 128 9.72 -20.74 -5.28
CA ASP A 128 9.90 -21.91 -6.15
C ASP A 128 8.81 -22.06 -7.22
N LEU A 129 8.28 -20.94 -7.75
CA LEU A 129 7.27 -20.97 -8.80
C LEU A 129 7.88 -21.11 -10.19
N ASP A 130 7.22 -21.90 -11.04
CA ASP A 130 7.52 -21.92 -12.48
C ASP A 130 6.95 -20.65 -13.13
N VAL A 131 7.83 -19.79 -13.63
CA VAL A 131 7.46 -18.51 -14.26
C VAL A 131 7.61 -18.59 -15.77
N PHE A 132 6.59 -18.20 -16.52
CA PHE A 132 6.73 -18.04 -17.98
C PHE A 132 6.22 -16.68 -18.46
N PRO A 133 6.90 -16.06 -19.45
CA PRO A 133 6.54 -14.75 -19.95
C PRO A 133 5.40 -14.80 -20.97
N VAL A 134 4.60 -13.72 -20.99
CA VAL A 134 3.58 -13.41 -21.98
C VAL A 134 3.78 -11.95 -22.41
N ILE A 135 3.90 -11.71 -23.71
CA ILE A 135 4.15 -10.38 -24.26
C ILE A 135 2.82 -9.76 -24.71
N ASN A 136 2.39 -8.72 -23.99
CA ASN A 136 1.10 -8.06 -24.20
C ASN A 136 1.22 -6.77 -25.00
N LYS A 137 0.09 -6.27 -25.48
CA LYS A 137 -0.07 -5.01 -26.22
C LYS A 137 0.65 -5.02 -27.57
N ILE A 138 0.68 -6.15 -28.25
CA ILE A 138 1.24 -6.28 -29.62
C ILE A 138 0.49 -5.43 -30.65
N ASP A 139 -0.68 -4.93 -30.33
CA ASP A 139 -1.49 -4.04 -31.15
C ASP A 139 -0.98 -2.59 -31.19
N LEU A 140 -0.06 -2.22 -30.30
CA LEU A 140 0.50 -0.87 -30.27
C LEU A 140 1.47 -0.65 -31.45
N PRO A 141 1.47 0.53 -32.10
CA PRO A 141 2.41 0.84 -33.17
C PRO A 141 3.89 0.82 -32.75
N SER A 142 4.15 1.01 -31.44
CA SER A 142 5.49 0.98 -30.83
C SER A 142 5.91 -0.40 -30.34
N ALA A 143 5.06 -1.42 -30.51
CA ALA A 143 5.35 -2.77 -30.05
C ALA A 143 6.59 -3.38 -30.74
N ARG A 144 7.49 -3.98 -29.96
CA ARG A 144 8.72 -4.65 -30.40
C ARG A 144 8.87 -6.03 -29.73
N PRO A 145 8.00 -7.00 -30.05
CA PRO A 145 7.95 -8.27 -29.34
C PRO A 145 9.28 -9.02 -29.31
N ASP A 146 9.99 -9.08 -30.44
CA ASP A 146 11.27 -9.81 -30.52
C ASP A 146 12.38 -9.16 -29.67
N TRP A 147 12.35 -7.83 -29.56
CA TRP A 147 13.24 -7.11 -28.66
C TRP A 147 12.93 -7.44 -27.19
N VAL A 148 11.64 -7.44 -26.78
CA VAL A 148 11.22 -7.78 -25.42
C VAL A 148 11.56 -9.23 -25.05
N LYS A 149 11.45 -10.18 -26.00
CA LYS A 149 11.87 -11.56 -25.81
C LYS A 149 13.34 -11.66 -25.41
N ASN A 150 14.20 -10.99 -26.18
CA ASN A 150 15.65 -10.99 -25.93
C ASN A 150 15.95 -10.30 -24.58
N GLU A 151 15.28 -9.17 -24.28
CA GLU A 151 15.44 -8.47 -23.01
C GLU A 151 15.09 -9.38 -21.81
N ILE A 152 14.02 -10.16 -21.89
CA ILE A 152 13.62 -11.10 -20.84
C ILE A 152 14.70 -12.17 -20.63
N GLU A 153 15.24 -12.73 -21.72
CA GLU A 153 16.30 -13.74 -21.63
C GLU A 153 17.61 -13.17 -21.08
N ASP A 154 18.00 -11.98 -21.53
CA ASP A 154 19.26 -11.35 -21.14
C ASP A 154 19.25 -10.81 -19.70
N VAL A 155 18.12 -10.24 -19.27
CA VAL A 155 18.02 -9.54 -17.97
C VAL A 155 17.50 -10.45 -16.86
N ILE A 156 16.49 -11.29 -17.15
CA ILE A 156 15.87 -12.17 -16.15
C ILE A 156 16.45 -13.59 -16.21
N GLY A 157 16.86 -14.05 -17.41
CA GLY A 157 17.35 -15.41 -17.63
C GLY A 157 16.25 -16.46 -17.80
N ILE A 158 15.02 -16.07 -18.12
CA ILE A 158 13.89 -16.96 -18.39
C ILE A 158 13.71 -17.10 -19.90
N GLU A 159 13.54 -18.34 -20.40
CA GLU A 159 13.27 -18.60 -21.82
C GLU A 159 12.02 -17.85 -22.30
N ALA A 160 12.16 -17.02 -23.34
CA ALA A 160 11.11 -16.15 -23.84
C ALA A 160 10.83 -16.27 -25.35
N GLN A 161 11.62 -17.06 -26.09
CA GLN A 161 11.46 -17.17 -27.55
C GLN A 161 10.08 -17.73 -27.94
N ASP A 162 9.55 -18.68 -27.15
CA ASP A 162 8.23 -19.28 -27.33
C ASP A 162 7.13 -18.58 -26.54
N ALA A 163 7.39 -17.37 -26.00
CA ALA A 163 6.41 -16.62 -25.25
C ALA A 163 5.18 -16.26 -26.10
N PRO A 164 3.95 -16.50 -25.59
CA PRO A 164 2.74 -16.08 -26.27
C PRO A 164 2.71 -14.57 -26.52
N LEU A 165 2.35 -14.19 -27.74
CA LEU A 165 2.20 -12.80 -28.17
C LEU A 165 0.72 -12.44 -28.16
N ILE A 166 0.32 -11.49 -27.31
CA ILE A 166 -1.09 -11.21 -27.09
C ILE A 166 -1.44 -9.72 -27.21
N SER A 167 -2.71 -9.49 -27.51
CA SER A 167 -3.39 -8.25 -27.21
C SER A 167 -4.57 -8.56 -26.30
N ALA A 168 -4.39 -8.42 -25.00
CA ALA A 168 -5.46 -8.66 -24.02
C ALA A 168 -6.66 -7.74 -24.31
N LYS A 169 -6.41 -6.50 -24.72
CA LYS A 169 -7.47 -5.55 -25.11
C LYS A 169 -8.35 -6.08 -26.24
N ASN A 170 -7.74 -6.67 -27.26
CA ASN A 170 -8.43 -7.16 -28.47
C ASN A 170 -8.78 -8.66 -28.38
N GLY A 171 -8.40 -9.37 -27.32
CA GLY A 171 -8.65 -10.80 -27.13
C GLY A 171 -7.84 -11.70 -28.07
N VAL A 172 -6.69 -11.22 -28.58
CA VAL A 172 -5.81 -11.96 -29.48
C VAL A 172 -4.79 -12.75 -28.65
N GLY A 173 -4.52 -14.01 -29.02
CA GLY A 173 -3.48 -14.84 -28.41
C GLY A 173 -3.85 -15.43 -27.04
N ILE A 174 -5.10 -15.33 -26.60
CA ILE A 174 -5.51 -15.78 -25.25
C ILE A 174 -5.53 -17.30 -25.13
N GLU A 175 -5.90 -18.03 -26.20
CA GLU A 175 -5.90 -19.49 -26.20
C GLU A 175 -4.50 -20.05 -26.04
N GLU A 176 -3.52 -19.42 -26.69
CA GLU A 176 -2.11 -19.77 -26.58
C GLU A 176 -1.59 -19.61 -25.14
N VAL A 177 -2.07 -18.58 -24.41
CA VAL A 177 -1.75 -18.42 -22.98
C VAL A 177 -2.36 -19.55 -22.16
N LEU A 178 -3.63 -19.92 -22.39
CA LEU A 178 -4.31 -21.00 -21.66
C LEU A 178 -3.64 -22.37 -21.89
N GLU A 179 -3.22 -22.65 -23.12
CA GLU A 179 -2.45 -23.87 -23.43
C GLU A 179 -1.05 -23.82 -22.80
N ALA A 180 -0.38 -22.65 -22.79
CA ALA A 180 0.91 -22.47 -22.13
C ALA A 180 0.81 -22.70 -20.61
N VAL A 181 -0.27 -22.29 -19.95
CA VAL A 181 -0.53 -22.59 -18.54
C VAL A 181 -0.54 -24.09 -18.28
N ILE A 182 -1.18 -24.89 -19.15
CA ILE A 182 -1.21 -26.36 -19.00
C ILE A 182 0.18 -26.95 -19.18
N GLN A 183 0.97 -26.45 -20.12
CA GLN A 183 2.27 -27.01 -20.48
C GLN A 183 3.40 -26.56 -19.55
N LYS A 184 3.39 -25.31 -19.12
CA LYS A 184 4.50 -24.67 -18.38
C LYS A 184 4.31 -24.71 -16.87
N ILE A 185 3.07 -24.72 -16.37
CA ILE A 185 2.78 -24.78 -14.93
C ILE A 185 2.54 -26.23 -14.51
N PRO A 186 3.25 -26.76 -13.51
CA PRO A 186 3.08 -28.12 -13.04
C PRO A 186 1.73 -28.33 -12.36
N ALA A 187 1.29 -29.57 -12.31
CA ALA A 187 0.19 -29.96 -11.45
C ALA A 187 0.61 -29.84 -9.96
N PRO A 188 -0.29 -29.49 -9.06
CA PRO A 188 0.02 -29.36 -7.64
C PRO A 188 0.48 -30.70 -7.05
N ARG A 189 1.41 -30.62 -6.12
CA ARG A 189 1.94 -31.77 -5.37
C ARG A 189 1.03 -32.07 -4.18
N GLY A 190 1.28 -33.20 -3.49
CA GLY A 190 0.57 -33.60 -2.29
C GLY A 190 -0.33 -34.82 -2.50
N SER A 191 -0.83 -35.39 -1.41
CA SER A 191 -1.69 -36.59 -1.41
C SER A 191 -2.88 -36.43 -0.49
N ALA A 192 -4.08 -36.74 -0.97
CA ALA A 192 -5.31 -36.71 -0.19
C ALA A 192 -5.31 -37.73 0.99
N GLY A 193 -4.45 -38.73 0.94
CA GLY A 193 -4.34 -39.74 2.00
C GLY A 193 -3.47 -39.35 3.21
N ASN A 194 -2.76 -38.23 3.11
CA ASN A 194 -1.90 -37.71 4.18
C ASN A 194 -2.73 -36.94 5.22
N PRO A 195 -2.17 -36.67 6.42
CA PRO A 195 -2.80 -35.72 7.37
C PRO A 195 -3.04 -34.36 6.74
N LEU A 196 -4.17 -33.73 7.08
CA LEU A 196 -4.51 -32.39 6.54
C LEU A 196 -3.42 -31.37 6.88
N GLN A 197 -2.97 -30.68 5.84
CA GLN A 197 -2.06 -29.55 5.93
C GLN A 197 -2.50 -28.51 4.91
N ALA A 198 -3.14 -27.45 5.39
CA ALA A 198 -3.65 -26.37 4.54
C ALA A 198 -3.04 -25.04 4.95
N LEU A 199 -2.53 -24.28 3.98
CA LEU A 199 -1.97 -22.95 4.16
C LEU A 199 -3.07 -21.90 4.09
N ILE A 200 -3.20 -21.06 5.10
CA ILE A 200 -4.06 -19.86 5.07
C ILE A 200 -3.31 -18.77 4.31
N PHE A 201 -3.80 -18.39 3.13
CA PHE A 201 -3.19 -17.30 2.38
C PHE A 201 -3.97 -15.98 2.49
N ASP A 202 -5.27 -16.01 2.83
CA ASP A 202 -6.08 -14.82 3.11
C ASP A 202 -7.28 -15.16 4.01
N SER A 203 -7.97 -14.13 4.50
CA SER A 203 -9.23 -14.29 5.21
C SER A 203 -10.12 -13.05 5.04
N VAL A 204 -11.43 -13.25 5.10
CA VAL A 204 -12.44 -12.19 5.03
C VAL A 204 -13.46 -12.38 6.14
N TYR A 205 -13.83 -11.30 6.78
CA TYR A 205 -14.91 -11.32 7.76
C TYR A 205 -16.26 -11.05 7.09
N ASP A 206 -17.18 -11.98 7.26
CA ASP A 206 -18.57 -11.85 6.86
C ASP A 206 -19.46 -11.77 8.10
N SER A 207 -20.41 -10.83 8.13
CA SER A 207 -21.27 -10.59 9.29
C SER A 207 -22.20 -11.76 9.61
N TYR A 208 -22.47 -12.66 8.65
CA TYR A 208 -23.35 -13.83 8.78
C TYR A 208 -22.58 -15.13 8.98
N LYS A 209 -21.49 -15.33 8.23
CA LYS A 209 -20.69 -16.55 8.24
C LYS A 209 -19.52 -16.52 9.25
N GLY A 210 -19.20 -15.34 9.79
CA GLY A 210 -17.99 -15.11 10.58
C GLY A 210 -16.75 -15.02 9.69
N VAL A 211 -15.60 -15.50 10.17
CA VAL A 211 -14.38 -15.50 9.36
C VAL A 211 -14.46 -16.60 8.30
N ILE A 212 -14.30 -16.20 7.03
CA ILE A 212 -14.12 -17.08 5.89
C ILE A 212 -12.61 -17.16 5.64
N VAL A 213 -12.05 -18.35 5.80
CA VAL A 213 -10.61 -18.61 5.65
C VAL A 213 -10.33 -19.07 4.23
N PHE A 214 -9.43 -18.40 3.53
CA PHE A 214 -8.97 -18.79 2.20
C PHE A 214 -7.73 -19.65 2.35
N CYS A 215 -7.79 -20.85 1.81
CA CYS A 215 -6.71 -21.80 2.00
C CYS A 215 -6.36 -22.59 0.73
N ARG A 216 -5.08 -22.95 0.65
CA ARG A 216 -4.59 -23.96 -0.26
C ARG A 216 -4.35 -25.25 0.51
N ILE A 217 -4.94 -26.37 0.03
CA ILE A 217 -4.70 -27.69 0.60
C ILE A 217 -3.40 -28.24 0.03
N MET A 218 -2.38 -28.36 0.86
CA MET A 218 -1.09 -28.93 0.47
C MET A 218 -1.13 -30.46 0.59
N GLU A 219 -1.66 -30.97 1.68
CA GLU A 219 -1.79 -32.39 1.97
C GLU A 219 -3.15 -32.71 2.60
N GLY A 220 -3.63 -33.93 2.40
CA GLY A 220 -4.87 -34.38 3.02
C GLY A 220 -6.13 -33.88 2.35
N SER A 221 -7.21 -33.84 3.11
CA SER A 221 -8.50 -33.31 2.68
C SER A 221 -9.30 -32.75 3.86
N VAL A 222 -10.22 -31.83 3.53
CA VAL A 222 -11.15 -31.22 4.50
C VAL A 222 -12.55 -31.15 3.93
N SER A 223 -13.53 -31.52 4.76
CA SER A 223 -14.95 -31.49 4.41
C SER A 223 -15.78 -30.91 5.57
N LYS A 224 -17.04 -30.68 5.31
CA LYS A 224 -17.99 -30.28 6.35
C LYS A 224 -17.99 -31.27 7.52
N GLY A 225 -17.90 -30.73 8.75
CA GLY A 225 -17.87 -31.54 9.99
C GLY A 225 -16.46 -31.97 10.40
N THR A 226 -15.43 -31.72 9.59
CA THR A 226 -14.04 -31.98 10.00
C THR A 226 -13.69 -31.07 11.17
N LYS A 227 -13.14 -31.61 12.23
CA LYS A 227 -12.60 -30.84 13.34
C LYS A 227 -11.18 -30.39 13.01
N ILE A 228 -11.02 -29.10 12.79
CA ILE A 228 -9.75 -28.50 12.44
C ILE A 228 -9.06 -27.85 13.64
N LYS A 229 -7.74 -27.71 13.55
CA LYS A 229 -6.90 -27.00 14.51
C LYS A 229 -5.99 -26.02 13.77
N MET A 230 -5.95 -24.79 14.24
CA MET A 230 -4.96 -23.77 13.82
C MET A 230 -3.66 -24.07 14.55
N MET A 231 -2.55 -24.22 13.84
CA MET A 231 -1.30 -24.66 14.47
C MET A 231 -0.60 -23.54 15.26
N ALA A 232 -0.67 -22.29 14.79
CA ALA A 232 -0.03 -21.15 15.45
C ALA A 232 -0.79 -20.72 16.73
N THR A 233 -2.12 -20.67 16.67
CA THR A 233 -2.94 -20.24 17.82
C THR A 233 -3.39 -21.37 18.72
N GLY A 234 -3.38 -22.61 18.21
CA GLY A 234 -3.89 -23.80 18.90
C GLY A 234 -5.42 -23.88 18.96
N ALA A 235 -6.14 -22.91 18.42
CA ALA A 235 -7.59 -22.88 18.41
C ALA A 235 -8.17 -24.02 17.53
N SER A 236 -9.28 -24.60 17.96
CA SER A 236 -9.94 -25.70 17.24
C SER A 236 -11.38 -25.36 16.94
N PHE A 237 -11.84 -25.73 15.75
CA PHE A 237 -13.16 -25.40 15.24
C PHE A 237 -13.74 -26.57 14.44
N ASP A 238 -15.07 -26.65 14.35
CA ASP A 238 -15.74 -27.58 13.46
C ASP A 238 -16.07 -26.87 12.14
N VAL A 239 -15.67 -27.46 11.01
CA VAL A 239 -15.94 -26.92 9.68
C VAL A 239 -17.43 -26.95 9.36
N VAL A 240 -17.99 -25.80 9.06
CA VAL A 240 -19.42 -25.65 8.69
C VAL A 240 -19.62 -25.81 7.20
N GLU A 241 -18.74 -25.23 6.41
CA GLU A 241 -18.81 -25.23 4.94
C GLU A 241 -17.40 -25.18 4.36
N VAL A 242 -17.21 -25.86 3.24
CA VAL A 242 -16.03 -25.75 2.36
C VAL A 242 -16.50 -25.44 0.95
N GLY A 243 -15.67 -24.78 0.16
CA GLY A 243 -16.03 -24.45 -1.21
C GLY A 243 -14.88 -23.81 -1.98
N TYR A 244 -15.18 -23.39 -3.20
CA TYR A 244 -14.24 -22.71 -4.10
C TYR A 244 -14.79 -21.37 -4.58
N PHE A 245 -13.95 -20.61 -5.24
CA PHE A 245 -14.24 -19.23 -5.64
C PHE A 245 -14.82 -19.18 -7.04
N GLY A 246 -16.03 -18.62 -7.21
CA GLY A 246 -16.57 -18.19 -8.47
C GLY A 246 -16.23 -16.70 -8.73
N ALA A 247 -16.70 -16.14 -9.83
CA ALA A 247 -16.58 -14.72 -10.09
C ALA A 247 -17.46 -13.93 -9.10
N GLY A 248 -16.84 -13.34 -8.08
CA GLY A 248 -17.50 -12.56 -7.04
C GLY A 248 -18.42 -13.34 -6.10
N GLN A 249 -18.34 -14.67 -6.04
CA GLN A 249 -19.20 -15.49 -5.18
C GLN A 249 -18.49 -16.74 -4.64
N PHE A 250 -18.95 -17.22 -3.48
CA PHE A 250 -18.50 -18.45 -2.84
C PHE A 250 -19.39 -19.62 -3.27
N ILE A 251 -18.80 -20.67 -3.83
CA ILE A 251 -19.52 -21.85 -4.33
C ILE A 251 -19.21 -23.04 -3.41
N PRO A 252 -20.19 -23.53 -2.61
CA PRO A 252 -19.98 -24.66 -1.72
C PRO A 252 -19.64 -25.95 -2.49
N CYS A 253 -18.81 -26.80 -1.89
CA CYS A 253 -18.52 -28.14 -2.37
C CYS A 253 -18.51 -29.16 -1.22
N GLU A 254 -18.42 -30.45 -1.55
CA GLU A 254 -18.42 -31.51 -0.53
C GLU A 254 -17.08 -31.60 0.20
N GLU A 255 -15.98 -31.45 -0.53
CA GLU A 255 -14.63 -31.66 -0.03
C GLU A 255 -13.61 -30.81 -0.79
N LEU A 256 -12.59 -30.33 -0.08
CA LEU A 256 -11.35 -29.82 -0.66
C LEU A 256 -10.23 -30.79 -0.36
N SER A 257 -9.47 -31.21 -1.36
CA SER A 257 -8.37 -32.16 -1.26
C SER A 257 -7.04 -31.57 -1.73
N ALA A 258 -5.95 -32.30 -1.49
CA ALA A 258 -4.60 -31.88 -1.84
C ALA A 258 -4.52 -31.29 -3.26
N GLY A 259 -3.87 -30.13 -3.38
CA GLY A 259 -3.73 -29.37 -4.62
C GLY A 259 -4.86 -28.37 -4.89
N MET A 260 -5.96 -28.41 -4.15
CA MET A 260 -7.07 -27.47 -4.36
C MET A 260 -6.87 -26.15 -3.61
N VAL A 261 -7.32 -25.08 -4.23
CA VAL A 261 -7.50 -23.75 -3.63
C VAL A 261 -8.99 -23.53 -3.37
N GLY A 262 -9.32 -23.08 -2.17
CA GLY A 262 -10.70 -22.85 -1.80
C GLY A 262 -10.85 -22.11 -0.46
N TYR A 263 -12.06 -22.13 0.07
CA TYR A 263 -12.37 -21.52 1.35
C TYR A 263 -12.99 -22.52 2.32
N LEU A 264 -12.86 -22.19 3.60
CA LEU A 264 -13.59 -22.88 4.66
C LEU A 264 -14.21 -21.87 5.64
N THR A 265 -15.34 -22.24 6.21
CA THR A 265 -15.98 -21.52 7.31
C THR A 265 -16.13 -22.44 8.52
N ALA A 266 -15.89 -21.92 9.71
CA ALA A 266 -15.94 -22.71 10.94
C ALA A 266 -16.54 -21.92 12.11
N SER A 267 -17.46 -20.98 11.83
CA SER A 267 -18.10 -20.09 12.83
C SER A 267 -17.10 -19.36 13.73
N ILE A 268 -15.95 -19.02 13.19
CA ILE A 268 -14.89 -18.31 13.89
C ILE A 268 -15.35 -16.84 14.07
N LYS A 269 -15.45 -16.41 15.32
CA LYS A 269 -15.92 -15.05 15.66
C LYS A 269 -14.78 -14.07 15.87
N ASN A 270 -13.62 -14.57 16.29
CA ASN A 270 -12.46 -13.76 16.58
C ASN A 270 -11.40 -14.00 15.49
N VAL A 271 -11.09 -12.97 14.71
CA VAL A 271 -10.10 -13.06 13.64
C VAL A 271 -8.69 -13.31 14.16
N LYS A 272 -8.40 -12.93 15.39
CA LYS A 272 -7.10 -13.24 16.02
C LYS A 272 -6.84 -14.74 16.16
N ASP A 273 -7.87 -15.57 16.03
CA ASP A 273 -7.74 -17.04 16.05
C ASP A 273 -7.32 -17.61 14.69
N THR A 274 -7.35 -16.80 13.62
CA THR A 274 -6.95 -17.18 12.26
C THR A 274 -5.89 -16.20 11.76
N ALA A 275 -4.63 -16.57 11.92
CA ALA A 275 -3.54 -15.76 11.37
C ALA A 275 -3.28 -16.16 9.90
N VAL A 276 -3.14 -15.19 9.01
CA VAL A 276 -2.68 -15.46 7.65
C VAL A 276 -1.25 -16.00 7.71
N GLY A 277 -0.98 -17.08 6.97
CA GLY A 277 0.26 -17.85 7.06
C GLY A 277 0.23 -19.00 8.08
N ASP A 278 -0.85 -19.14 8.84
CA ASP A 278 -1.00 -20.30 9.73
C ASP A 278 -1.34 -21.57 8.93
N THR A 279 -1.08 -22.70 9.54
CA THR A 279 -1.40 -24.02 9.02
C THR A 279 -2.65 -24.55 9.68
N VAL A 280 -3.63 -24.93 8.86
CA VAL A 280 -4.82 -25.67 9.32
C VAL A 280 -4.54 -27.16 9.21
N THR A 281 -4.76 -27.89 10.32
CA THR A 281 -4.63 -29.35 10.35
C THR A 281 -5.88 -29.99 10.93
N ASN A 282 -5.99 -31.34 10.80
CA ASN A 282 -7.06 -32.07 11.45
C ASN A 282 -6.75 -32.21 12.95
N ALA A 283 -7.70 -31.86 13.83
CA ALA A 283 -7.49 -31.93 15.28
C ALA A 283 -7.33 -33.34 15.81
N GLU A 284 -7.91 -34.36 15.14
CA GLU A 284 -7.84 -35.77 15.53
C GLU A 284 -6.60 -36.49 14.97
N ASN A 285 -6.12 -36.03 13.81
CA ASN A 285 -4.91 -36.54 13.14
C ASN A 285 -4.07 -35.38 12.62
N PRO A 286 -3.37 -34.64 13.52
CA PRO A 286 -2.63 -33.47 13.14
C PRO A 286 -1.38 -33.81 12.33
N CYS A 287 -1.00 -32.90 11.40
CA CYS A 287 0.30 -32.97 10.73
C CYS A 287 1.44 -32.75 11.74
N ALA A 288 2.62 -33.28 11.42
CA ALA A 288 3.77 -33.23 12.32
C ALA A 288 4.38 -31.81 12.46
N GLU A 289 4.44 -31.08 11.35
CA GLU A 289 5.08 -29.78 11.28
C GLU A 289 4.17 -28.76 10.56
N PRO A 290 4.16 -27.48 10.98
CA PRO A 290 3.46 -26.45 10.27
C PRO A 290 4.17 -26.13 8.93
N LEU A 291 3.42 -25.60 7.98
CA LEU A 291 3.99 -25.02 6.76
C LEU A 291 4.81 -23.79 7.11
N PRO A 292 5.81 -23.45 6.30
CA PRO A 292 6.49 -22.17 6.42
C PRO A 292 5.47 -21.02 6.39
N GLY A 293 5.40 -20.26 7.48
CA GLY A 293 4.50 -19.11 7.56
C GLY A 293 5.10 -17.88 6.88
N TYR A 294 4.30 -16.83 6.76
CA TYR A 294 4.77 -15.56 6.22
C TYR A 294 5.58 -14.78 7.27
N LYS A 295 6.53 -13.99 6.79
CA LYS A 295 7.22 -13.00 7.64
C LYS A 295 6.19 -11.99 8.14
N LYS A 296 6.29 -11.60 9.42
CA LYS A 296 5.44 -10.51 9.93
C LYS A 296 5.74 -9.24 9.17
N VAL A 297 4.69 -8.62 8.67
CA VAL A 297 4.79 -7.32 8.00
C VAL A 297 5.08 -6.26 9.05
N GLN A 298 6.04 -5.40 8.74
CA GLN A 298 6.31 -4.20 9.52
C GLN A 298 5.73 -3.01 8.79
N SER A 299 4.97 -2.19 9.52
CA SER A 299 4.50 -0.93 8.97
C SER A 299 5.69 -0.01 8.71
N MET A 300 5.73 0.61 7.54
CA MET A 300 6.79 1.52 7.12
C MET A 300 6.43 2.98 7.38
N VAL A 301 5.14 3.31 7.26
CA VAL A 301 4.61 4.66 7.38
C VAL A 301 3.61 4.71 8.51
N TYR A 302 3.73 5.72 9.36
CA TYR A 302 2.83 5.93 10.50
C TYR A 302 2.19 7.30 10.43
N CYS A 303 0.88 7.38 10.67
CA CYS A 303 0.20 8.66 10.90
C CYS A 303 -0.89 8.53 11.97
N GLY A 304 -1.29 9.66 12.53
CA GLY A 304 -2.45 9.73 13.41
C GLY A 304 -3.73 9.92 12.58
N LEU A 305 -4.76 9.15 12.87
CA LEU A 305 -6.11 9.30 12.33
C LEU A 305 -7.05 9.79 13.44
N TYR A 306 -7.67 10.94 13.23
CA TYR A 306 -8.57 11.56 14.19
C TYR A 306 -9.91 11.84 13.54
N PRO A 307 -11.04 11.56 14.21
CA PRO A 307 -12.33 11.99 13.68
C PRO A 307 -12.45 13.52 13.75
N ALA A 308 -12.94 14.16 12.70
CA ALA A 308 -13.18 15.60 12.69
C ALA A 308 -14.18 16.02 13.79
N ASP A 309 -15.15 15.15 14.10
CA ASP A 309 -16.02 15.25 15.27
C ASP A 309 -15.58 14.25 16.34
N GLY A 310 -15.08 14.73 17.46
CA GLY A 310 -14.59 13.90 18.58
C GLY A 310 -15.65 12.93 19.14
N ALA A 311 -16.94 13.20 18.96
CA ALA A 311 -18.01 12.29 19.33
C ALA A 311 -18.00 10.97 18.52
N LYS A 312 -17.39 10.98 17.34
CA LYS A 312 -17.26 9.80 16.45
C LYS A 312 -16.03 8.92 16.75
N TYR A 313 -15.29 9.17 17.83
CA TYR A 313 -14.16 8.31 18.20
C TYR A 313 -14.53 6.81 18.37
N PRO A 314 -15.65 6.43 19.00
CA PRO A 314 -16.06 5.03 19.04
C PRO A 314 -16.34 4.44 17.65
N ASP A 315 -16.94 5.22 16.75
CA ASP A 315 -17.24 4.78 15.38
C ASP A 315 -15.94 4.53 14.59
N LEU A 316 -14.93 5.40 14.76
CA LEU A 316 -13.61 5.22 14.15
C LEU A 316 -12.92 3.95 14.68
N ARG A 317 -13.00 3.68 15.99
CA ARG A 317 -12.46 2.45 16.57
C ARG A 317 -13.10 1.22 15.93
N ASP A 318 -14.43 1.19 15.90
CA ASP A 318 -15.19 0.04 15.38
C ASP A 318 -14.94 -0.15 13.86
N ALA A 319 -14.73 0.94 13.12
CA ALA A 319 -14.37 0.90 11.71
C ALA A 319 -12.96 0.33 11.50
N LEU A 320 -11.96 0.78 12.28
CA LEU A 320 -10.60 0.26 12.23
C LEU A 320 -10.54 -1.23 12.60
N GLU A 321 -11.28 -1.65 13.63
CA GLU A 321 -11.41 -3.07 13.98
C GLU A 321 -11.92 -3.89 12.79
N LYS A 322 -12.99 -3.44 12.13
CA LYS A 322 -13.55 -4.12 10.96
C LYS A 322 -12.60 -4.14 9.76
N LEU A 323 -11.89 -3.04 9.50
CA LEU A 323 -10.91 -3.00 8.43
C LEU A 323 -9.74 -3.96 8.69
N GLN A 324 -9.23 -4.01 9.91
CA GLN A 324 -8.14 -4.92 10.31
C GLN A 324 -8.50 -6.40 10.12
N LEU A 325 -9.80 -6.75 10.19
CA LEU A 325 -10.28 -8.10 9.91
C LEU A 325 -10.02 -8.52 8.45
N ASN A 326 -10.04 -7.55 7.54
CA ASN A 326 -9.88 -7.76 6.11
C ASN A 326 -8.51 -7.33 5.59
N ASP A 327 -7.71 -6.67 6.43
CA ASP A 327 -6.38 -6.17 6.11
C ASP A 327 -5.44 -6.41 7.30
N ALA A 328 -4.76 -7.55 7.26
CA ALA A 328 -3.85 -7.97 8.33
C ALA A 328 -2.59 -7.10 8.44
N SER A 329 -2.33 -6.23 7.45
CA SER A 329 -1.19 -5.31 7.45
C SER A 329 -1.47 -4.01 8.19
N LEU A 330 -2.76 -3.69 8.45
CA LEU A 330 -3.17 -2.50 9.18
C LEU A 330 -2.86 -2.65 10.68
N PHE A 331 -1.98 -1.80 11.17
CA PHE A 331 -1.70 -1.66 12.59
C PHE A 331 -2.38 -0.40 13.13
N TYR A 332 -2.94 -0.42 14.34
CA TYR A 332 -3.41 0.77 15.02
C TYR A 332 -3.35 0.64 16.54
N GLU A 333 -3.12 1.75 17.20
CA GLU A 333 -3.12 1.89 18.66
C GLU A 333 -3.78 3.23 19.06
N PRO A 334 -4.42 3.32 20.23
CA PRO A 334 -5.01 4.57 20.70
C PRO A 334 -3.95 5.66 20.86
N GLU A 335 -4.28 6.86 20.40
CA GLU A 335 -3.44 8.05 20.53
C GLU A 335 -4.26 9.26 20.96
N THR A 336 -3.62 10.22 21.62
CA THR A 336 -4.25 11.47 22.02
C THR A 336 -3.38 12.63 21.57
N SER A 337 -3.98 13.59 20.88
CA SER A 337 -3.37 14.87 20.50
C SER A 337 -4.01 16.00 21.30
N VAL A 338 -3.19 16.96 21.73
CA VAL A 338 -3.68 18.16 22.42
C VAL A 338 -4.55 19.02 21.47
N ALA A 339 -4.21 19.04 20.18
CA ALA A 339 -4.92 19.81 19.17
C ALA A 339 -6.18 19.11 18.63
N LEU A 340 -6.14 17.77 18.46
CA LEU A 340 -7.16 16.99 17.76
C LEU A 340 -8.00 16.08 18.67
N GLY A 341 -7.62 15.91 19.93
CA GLY A 341 -8.32 15.05 20.90
C GLY A 341 -7.94 13.57 20.75
N PHE A 342 -8.93 12.68 20.90
CA PHE A 342 -8.72 11.24 20.84
C PHE A 342 -8.74 10.72 19.40
N GLY A 343 -7.79 9.86 19.05
CA GLY A 343 -7.63 9.24 17.75
C GLY A 343 -6.84 7.94 17.84
N PHE A 344 -6.27 7.55 16.71
CA PHE A 344 -5.45 6.33 16.63
C PHE A 344 -4.17 6.62 15.85
N ARG A 345 -3.05 6.11 16.36
CA ARG A 345 -1.80 6.00 15.62
C ARG A 345 -1.90 4.75 14.76
N CYS A 346 -1.86 4.93 13.44
CA CYS A 346 -1.98 3.84 12.49
C CYS A 346 -0.66 3.64 11.73
N GLY A 347 -0.35 2.37 11.46
CA GLY A 347 0.80 1.96 10.68
C GLY A 347 0.35 1.35 9.34
N PHE A 348 1.04 1.71 8.27
CA PHE A 348 0.73 1.36 6.88
C PHE A 348 1.95 0.83 6.16
N LEU A 349 1.76 0.08 5.07
CA LEU A 349 2.83 -0.43 4.23
C LEU A 349 3.53 0.68 3.43
N GLY A 350 2.75 1.68 2.99
CA GLY A 350 3.21 2.83 2.24
C GLY A 350 2.14 3.91 2.17
N LEU A 351 2.36 4.95 1.37
CA LEU A 351 1.38 6.04 1.21
C LEU A 351 0.12 5.62 0.50
N LEU A 352 0.23 4.81 -0.55
CA LEU A 352 -0.94 4.33 -1.28
C LEU A 352 -1.85 3.51 -0.37
N HIS A 353 -1.27 2.65 0.49
CA HIS A 353 -2.02 1.92 1.50
C HIS A 353 -2.73 2.87 2.48
N LEU A 354 -2.05 3.92 2.96
CA LEU A 354 -2.65 4.94 3.82
C LEU A 354 -3.85 5.62 3.15
N GLU A 355 -3.70 6.07 1.91
CA GLU A 355 -4.76 6.73 1.16
C GLU A 355 -5.97 5.82 0.97
N ILE A 356 -5.74 4.54 0.64
CA ILE A 356 -6.82 3.57 0.47
C ILE A 356 -7.58 3.35 1.78
N ILE A 357 -6.88 3.15 2.90
CA ILE A 357 -7.52 2.98 4.21
C ILE A 357 -8.30 4.23 4.61
N GLN A 358 -7.75 5.41 4.37
CA GLN A 358 -8.44 6.68 4.64
C GLN A 358 -9.73 6.79 3.80
N GLU A 359 -9.65 6.58 2.47
CA GLU A 359 -10.83 6.64 1.60
C GLU A 359 -11.88 5.58 1.97
N ARG A 360 -11.46 4.38 2.37
CA ARG A 360 -12.38 3.35 2.85
C ARG A 360 -13.10 3.77 4.13
N LEU A 361 -12.38 4.36 5.10
CA LEU A 361 -12.99 4.90 6.32
C LEU A 361 -13.99 6.01 6.02
N GLU A 362 -13.68 6.88 5.07
CA GLU A 362 -14.56 7.97 4.65
C GLU A 362 -15.79 7.46 3.89
N ARG A 363 -15.63 6.56 2.92
CA ARG A 363 -16.72 6.09 2.04
C ARG A 363 -17.56 4.97 2.64
N GLU A 364 -16.92 3.92 3.20
CA GLU A 364 -17.63 2.74 3.73
C GLU A 364 -18.26 2.99 5.10
N TYR A 365 -17.61 3.86 5.94
CA TYR A 365 -18.03 4.11 7.33
C TYR A 365 -18.54 5.54 7.55
N ASN A 366 -18.55 6.38 6.51
CA ASN A 366 -19.03 7.78 6.58
C ASN A 366 -18.37 8.60 7.71
N LEU A 367 -17.04 8.49 7.81
CA LEU A 367 -16.22 9.19 8.79
C LEU A 367 -15.49 10.34 8.12
N ASP A 368 -15.62 11.55 8.67
CA ASP A 368 -14.76 12.68 8.32
C ASP A 368 -13.47 12.59 9.17
N LEU A 369 -12.32 12.50 8.53
CA LEU A 369 -11.04 12.26 9.21
C LEU A 369 -10.06 13.41 9.05
N VAL A 370 -9.30 13.67 10.11
CA VAL A 370 -8.09 14.48 10.08
C VAL A 370 -6.90 13.56 10.20
N THR A 371 -6.04 13.57 9.20
CA THR A 371 -4.80 12.80 9.18
C THR A 371 -3.62 13.69 9.55
N THR A 372 -2.76 13.23 10.45
CA THR A 372 -1.48 13.89 10.70
C THR A 372 -0.50 13.58 9.58
N ALA A 373 0.60 14.29 9.52
CA ALA A 373 1.63 13.99 8.52
C ALA A 373 2.17 12.56 8.70
N PRO A 374 2.26 11.78 7.61
CA PRO A 374 2.93 10.50 7.64
C PRO A 374 4.39 10.66 8.07
N GLY A 375 4.89 9.71 8.82
CA GLY A 375 6.27 9.64 9.25
C GLY A 375 6.77 8.21 9.30
N VAL A 376 8.08 8.05 9.42
CA VAL A 376 8.72 6.74 9.57
C VAL A 376 9.01 6.44 11.04
N VAL A 377 9.39 5.21 11.34
CA VAL A 377 9.88 4.85 12.67
C VAL A 377 11.35 5.27 12.79
N TYR A 378 11.67 6.07 13.79
CA TYR A 378 13.06 6.41 14.14
C TYR A 378 13.50 5.61 15.37
N LYS A 379 14.77 5.27 15.44
CA LYS A 379 15.37 4.73 16.66
C LYS A 379 16.09 5.84 17.40
N VAL A 380 15.70 6.06 18.65
CA VAL A 380 16.31 7.06 19.51
C VAL A 380 17.14 6.34 20.57
N HIS A 381 18.43 6.53 20.50
CA HIS A 381 19.38 6.01 21.49
C HIS A 381 19.54 7.03 22.61
N LYS A 382 19.19 6.61 23.82
CA LYS A 382 19.29 7.47 25.01
C LYS A 382 20.67 7.37 25.67
N THR A 383 21.06 8.43 26.34
CA THR A 383 22.30 8.50 27.12
C THR A 383 22.41 7.45 28.22
N ASN A 384 21.29 6.87 28.67
CA ASN A 384 21.24 5.77 29.63
C ASN A 384 21.42 4.38 29.00
N GLY A 385 21.57 4.30 27.67
CA GLY A 385 21.72 3.06 26.91
C GLY A 385 20.42 2.43 26.40
N ASP A 386 19.23 2.99 26.73
CA ASP A 386 17.97 2.53 26.21
C ASP A 386 17.79 2.94 24.75
N VAL A 387 17.16 2.08 23.95
CA VAL A 387 16.76 2.37 22.56
C VAL A 387 15.25 2.35 22.50
N ILE A 388 14.66 3.45 22.03
CA ILE A 388 13.21 3.56 21.84
C ILE A 388 12.87 3.73 20.37
N GLU A 389 11.79 3.11 19.94
CA GLU A 389 11.21 3.31 18.61
C GLU A 389 10.24 4.49 18.68
N LEU A 390 10.52 5.53 17.90
CA LEU A 390 9.75 6.76 17.83
C LEU A 390 8.89 6.76 16.56
N THR A 391 7.59 6.60 16.73
CA THR A 391 6.59 6.69 15.66
C THR A 391 5.88 8.05 15.64
N ASN A 392 5.78 8.73 16.79
CA ASN A 392 5.16 10.04 16.93
C ASN A 392 6.19 11.09 17.36
N PRO A 393 6.41 12.16 16.56
CA PRO A 393 7.36 13.24 16.90
C PRO A 393 7.09 13.90 18.26
N SER A 394 5.84 13.92 18.72
CA SER A 394 5.49 14.51 20.02
C SER A 394 6.05 13.74 21.23
N ASN A 395 6.40 12.46 21.03
CA ASN A 395 6.97 11.60 22.06
C ASN A 395 8.51 11.63 22.09
N LEU A 396 9.14 12.54 21.31
CA LEU A 396 10.59 12.68 21.33
C LEU A 396 11.08 13.07 22.73
N PRO A 397 12.02 12.32 23.34
CA PRO A 397 12.62 12.68 24.63
C PRO A 397 13.29 14.06 24.60
N ASP A 398 13.56 14.59 25.80
CA ASP A 398 14.35 15.82 25.92
C ASP A 398 15.71 15.67 25.21
N PRO A 399 16.17 16.67 24.46
CA PRO A 399 17.47 16.61 23.77
C PRO A 399 18.65 16.23 24.65
N SER A 400 18.59 16.52 25.96
CA SER A 400 19.62 16.13 26.93
C SER A 400 19.65 14.63 27.24
N GLU A 401 18.57 13.89 26.95
CA GLU A 401 18.49 12.44 27.14
C GLU A 401 18.89 11.66 25.88
N ILE A 402 19.02 12.34 24.74
CA ILE A 402 19.32 11.72 23.43
C ILE A 402 20.82 11.71 23.21
N ASP A 403 21.37 10.53 22.93
CA ASP A 403 22.77 10.37 22.50
C ASP A 403 22.84 10.58 20.98
N TYR A 404 22.10 9.77 20.21
CA TYR A 404 21.93 9.92 18.77
C TYR A 404 20.61 9.31 18.29
N MET A 405 20.28 9.59 17.03
CA MET A 405 19.08 9.05 16.39
C MET A 405 19.44 8.34 15.09
N GLU A 406 18.70 7.29 14.77
CA GLU A 406 18.81 6.56 13.52
C GLU A 406 17.51 6.69 12.71
N GLU A 407 17.67 6.79 11.40
CA GLU A 407 16.57 6.76 10.44
C GLU A 407 16.62 5.51 9.55
N PRO A 408 15.46 5.01 9.07
CA PRO A 408 15.44 3.87 8.16
C PRO A 408 15.96 4.27 6.78
N ILE A 409 16.87 3.45 6.25
CA ILE A 409 17.44 3.58 4.92
C ILE A 409 16.91 2.46 4.04
N VAL A 410 16.58 2.79 2.80
CA VAL A 410 16.18 1.84 1.77
C VAL A 410 17.25 1.68 0.71
N SER A 411 17.35 0.47 0.18
CA SER A 411 18.05 0.18 -1.07
C SER A 411 17.04 0.38 -2.20
N ALA A 412 17.32 1.31 -3.09
CA ALA A 412 16.42 1.75 -4.15
C ALA A 412 16.99 1.39 -5.52
N GLU A 413 16.15 0.82 -6.37
CA GLU A 413 16.43 0.50 -7.76
C GLU A 413 15.52 1.34 -8.68
N ILE A 414 16.14 2.14 -9.54
CA ILE A 414 15.44 3.05 -10.44
C ILE A 414 15.81 2.69 -11.87
N MET A 415 14.87 2.15 -12.62
CA MET A 415 15.06 1.93 -14.04
C MET A 415 14.63 3.18 -14.80
N VAL A 416 15.49 3.68 -15.69
CA VAL A 416 15.27 4.92 -16.43
C VAL A 416 15.92 4.88 -17.80
N THR A 417 15.34 5.58 -18.78
CA THR A 417 15.99 5.78 -20.09
C THR A 417 17.19 6.72 -19.97
N THR A 418 18.21 6.49 -20.77
CA THR A 418 19.50 7.22 -20.72
C THR A 418 19.35 8.72 -20.84
N GLU A 419 18.32 9.22 -21.52
CA GLU A 419 17.99 10.65 -21.65
C GLU A 419 17.73 11.33 -20.29
N PHE A 420 17.15 10.61 -19.32
CA PHE A 420 16.73 11.19 -18.04
C PHE A 420 17.65 10.85 -16.86
N ILE A 421 18.74 10.10 -17.07
CA ILE A 421 19.68 9.71 -15.99
C ILE A 421 20.10 10.91 -15.16
N GLY A 422 20.55 12.00 -15.80
CA GLY A 422 21.02 13.20 -15.10
C GLY A 422 19.95 13.84 -14.22
N SER A 423 18.72 13.93 -14.71
CA SER A 423 17.58 14.50 -13.99
C SER A 423 17.17 13.65 -12.78
N ILE A 424 17.25 12.33 -12.90
CA ILE A 424 16.93 11.42 -11.82
C ILE A 424 18.05 11.36 -10.77
N MET A 425 19.31 11.41 -11.20
CA MET A 425 20.45 11.51 -10.26
C MET A 425 20.37 12.80 -9.44
N GLU A 426 19.99 13.94 -10.06
CA GLU A 426 19.75 15.20 -9.35
C GLU A 426 18.63 15.06 -8.32
N LEU A 427 17.49 14.43 -8.70
CA LEU A 427 16.40 14.15 -7.76
C LEU A 427 16.86 13.34 -6.56
N CYS A 428 17.59 12.24 -6.78
CA CYS A 428 18.11 11.41 -5.70
C CYS A 428 19.07 12.18 -4.79
N GLN A 429 19.90 13.05 -5.36
CA GLN A 429 20.82 13.90 -4.58
C GLN A 429 20.04 14.93 -3.73
N GLU A 430 19.00 15.56 -4.26
CA GLU A 430 18.11 16.45 -3.51
C GLU A 430 17.44 15.72 -2.32
N ARG A 431 17.23 14.42 -2.43
CA ARG A 431 16.65 13.53 -1.40
C ARG A 431 17.72 12.83 -0.53
N ARG A 432 18.91 13.35 -0.44
CA ARG A 432 20.03 12.81 0.35
C ARG A 432 20.45 11.39 -0.07
N GLY A 433 20.18 11.02 -1.32
CA GLY A 433 20.50 9.70 -1.86
C GLY A 433 22.00 9.49 -2.00
N ARG A 434 22.45 8.31 -1.58
CA ARG A 434 23.81 7.82 -1.76
C ARG A 434 23.87 6.93 -3.00
N TYR A 435 24.56 7.39 -4.03
CA TYR A 435 24.75 6.63 -5.26
C TYR A 435 25.64 5.40 -4.99
N LEU A 436 25.17 4.22 -5.41
CA LEU A 436 25.88 2.96 -5.28
C LEU A 436 26.48 2.49 -6.61
N GLY A 437 25.74 2.68 -7.70
CA GLY A 437 26.17 2.24 -9.01
C GLY A 437 25.08 2.41 -10.07
N MET A 438 25.45 2.12 -11.29
CA MET A 438 24.55 2.13 -12.44
C MET A 438 24.94 1.00 -13.37
N ASP A 439 23.97 0.20 -13.75
CA ASP A 439 24.11 -0.87 -14.72
C ASP A 439 23.31 -0.50 -15.98
N TYR A 440 23.92 -0.60 -17.15
CA TYR A 440 23.18 -0.46 -18.40
C TYR A 440 22.51 -1.79 -18.72
N VAL A 441 21.19 -1.78 -18.68
CA VAL A 441 20.39 -2.94 -19.10
C VAL A 441 20.42 -3.04 -20.62
N GLU A 442 20.45 -1.87 -21.28
CA GLU A 442 20.58 -1.69 -22.73
C GLU A 442 21.25 -0.35 -23.07
N GLU A 443 21.51 -0.11 -24.37
CA GLU A 443 22.04 1.18 -24.84
C GLU A 443 21.15 2.38 -24.46
N THR A 444 19.83 2.15 -24.33
CA THR A 444 18.82 3.21 -24.07
C THR A 444 18.28 3.22 -22.66
N ARG A 445 18.60 2.22 -21.80
CA ARG A 445 18.05 2.06 -20.45
C ARG A 445 19.13 1.71 -19.44
N ALA A 446 19.04 2.31 -18.27
CA ALA A 446 19.94 2.09 -17.15
C ALA A 446 19.18 1.81 -15.86
N LEU A 447 19.74 0.96 -15.02
CA LEU A 447 19.32 0.68 -13.66
C LEU A 447 20.23 1.45 -12.71
N LEU A 448 19.69 2.47 -12.06
CA LEU A 448 20.37 3.25 -11.03
C LEU A 448 20.15 2.61 -9.66
N LYS A 449 21.22 2.41 -8.91
CA LYS A 449 21.17 1.87 -7.54
C LYS A 449 21.55 2.95 -6.53
N TYR A 450 20.64 3.18 -5.59
CA TYR A 450 20.79 4.20 -4.56
C TYR A 450 20.46 3.66 -3.18
N GLU A 451 21.00 4.30 -2.16
CA GLU A 451 20.48 4.23 -0.81
C GLU A 451 19.85 5.57 -0.47
N LEU A 452 18.61 5.53 -0.01
CA LEU A 452 17.82 6.71 0.28
C LEU A 452 17.19 6.62 1.68
N PRO A 453 17.13 7.71 2.44
CA PRO A 453 16.33 7.73 3.65
C PRO A 453 14.85 7.54 3.32
N LEU A 454 14.19 6.60 4.00
CA LEU A 454 12.78 6.28 3.74
C LEU A 454 11.88 7.53 3.85
N ASN A 455 12.15 8.41 4.83
CA ASN A 455 11.37 9.63 5.02
C ASN A 455 11.45 10.62 3.85
N GLU A 456 12.47 10.54 3.00
CA GLU A 456 12.62 11.42 1.83
C GLU A 456 11.89 10.89 0.58
N ILE A 457 11.45 9.62 0.59
CA ILE A 457 10.76 9.00 -0.55
C ILE A 457 9.26 8.81 -0.33
N ILE A 458 8.78 8.84 0.92
CA ILE A 458 7.38 8.55 1.24
C ILE A 458 6.40 9.65 0.83
N TYR A 459 6.82 10.87 0.50
CA TYR A 459 5.88 11.95 0.20
C TYR A 459 5.59 12.05 -1.30
N ASP A 460 6.48 12.60 -2.07
CA ASP A 460 6.26 13.02 -3.45
C ASP A 460 7.36 12.55 -4.41
N PHE A 461 8.24 11.67 -3.90
CA PHE A 461 9.36 11.16 -4.70
C PHE A 461 8.91 10.44 -5.96
N PHE A 462 7.88 9.59 -5.86
CA PHE A 462 7.35 8.84 -7.00
C PHE A 462 6.76 9.78 -8.07
N ASP A 463 6.01 10.80 -7.65
CA ASP A 463 5.44 11.79 -8.56
C ASP A 463 6.53 12.65 -9.22
N ALA A 464 7.54 13.05 -8.44
CA ALA A 464 8.71 13.77 -8.96
C ALA A 464 9.50 12.91 -9.95
N LEU A 465 9.69 11.62 -9.65
CA LEU A 465 10.34 10.66 -10.52
C LEU A 465 9.62 10.55 -11.87
N LYS A 466 8.30 10.32 -11.83
CA LYS A 466 7.45 10.24 -13.03
C LYS A 466 7.48 11.53 -13.83
N SER A 467 7.35 12.67 -13.16
CA SER A 467 7.36 13.99 -13.80
C SER A 467 8.70 14.29 -14.50
N ARG A 468 9.84 14.04 -13.81
CA ARG A 468 11.19 14.29 -14.34
C ARG A 468 11.60 13.32 -15.45
N SER A 469 10.99 12.15 -15.51
CA SER A 469 11.23 11.13 -16.54
C SER A 469 10.16 11.05 -17.62
N ARG A 470 9.16 11.95 -17.62
CA ARG A 470 7.98 11.87 -18.51
C ARG A 470 7.24 10.54 -18.44
N GLY A 471 7.24 9.91 -17.27
CA GLY A 471 6.61 8.61 -17.04
C GLY A 471 7.47 7.39 -17.36
N TYR A 472 8.71 7.57 -17.86
CA TYR A 472 9.58 6.45 -18.26
C TYR A 472 10.42 5.84 -17.14
N ALA A 473 10.45 6.44 -15.93
CA ALA A 473 11.16 5.85 -14.81
C ALA A 473 10.23 4.97 -13.98
N SER A 474 10.72 3.79 -13.62
CA SER A 474 10.14 2.92 -12.61
C SER A 474 11.03 2.84 -11.39
N PHE A 475 10.43 2.55 -10.24
CA PHE A 475 11.07 2.61 -8.94
C PHE A 475 10.62 1.44 -8.08
N ASP A 476 11.58 0.77 -7.47
CA ASP A 476 11.37 -0.24 -6.45
C ASP A 476 12.35 -0.04 -5.31
N TYR A 477 12.01 -0.50 -4.09
CA TYR A 477 12.89 -0.35 -2.92
C TYR A 477 12.62 -1.39 -1.85
N ASP A 478 13.69 -1.72 -1.11
CA ASP A 478 13.65 -2.57 0.07
C ASP A 478 14.29 -1.89 1.27
N ILE A 479 13.83 -2.21 2.48
CA ILE A 479 14.45 -1.71 3.70
C ILE A 479 15.84 -2.36 3.88
N LYS A 480 16.89 -1.54 3.85
CA LYS A 480 18.25 -1.97 4.15
C LYS A 480 18.52 -2.09 5.66
N GLY A 481 17.98 -1.16 6.44
CA GLY A 481 18.21 -1.07 7.88
C GLY A 481 18.14 0.36 8.39
N TYR A 482 18.81 0.63 9.50
CA TYR A 482 18.85 1.94 10.15
C TYR A 482 20.27 2.50 10.12
N GLU A 483 20.40 3.81 9.87
CA GLU A 483 21.69 4.53 9.92
C GLU A 483 21.55 5.79 10.78
N GLN A 484 22.63 6.13 11.51
CA GLN A 484 22.68 7.34 12.32
C GLN A 484 22.57 8.59 11.45
N SER A 485 21.75 9.56 11.89
CA SER A 485 21.51 10.80 11.16
C SER A 485 21.31 11.99 12.09
N GLU A 486 21.65 13.20 11.60
CA GLU A 486 21.44 14.46 12.33
C GLU A 486 19.96 14.91 12.22
N LEU A 487 19.11 14.30 13.02
CA LEU A 487 17.67 14.55 13.02
C LEU A 487 17.28 15.56 14.08
N VAL A 488 16.28 16.38 13.77
CA VAL A 488 15.71 17.38 14.69
C VAL A 488 14.19 17.37 14.62
N LYS A 489 13.53 17.68 15.74
CA LYS A 489 12.09 17.92 15.78
C LYS A 489 11.81 19.34 15.25
N LEU A 490 10.96 19.42 14.23
CA LEU A 490 10.45 20.66 13.67
C LEU A 490 9.02 20.85 14.20
N ASP A 491 8.82 21.86 15.05
CA ASP A 491 7.53 22.21 15.63
C ASP A 491 6.89 23.35 14.86
N ILE A 492 5.57 23.26 14.65
CA ILE A 492 4.76 24.34 14.07
C ILE A 492 3.93 24.98 15.16
N LEU A 493 4.09 26.29 15.30
CA LEU A 493 3.32 27.09 16.23
C LEU A 493 2.34 27.98 15.46
N ILE A 494 1.06 27.89 15.80
CA ILE A 494 0.00 28.76 15.27
C ILE A 494 -0.51 29.63 16.41
N ASN A 495 -0.50 30.94 16.20
CA ASN A 495 -0.79 31.92 17.25
C ASN A 495 0.09 31.76 18.51
N ARG A 496 1.32 31.25 18.37
CA ARG A 496 2.31 30.94 19.42
C ARG A 496 2.01 29.68 20.24
N GLU A 497 1.01 28.92 19.89
CA GLU A 497 0.70 27.62 20.49
C GLU A 497 1.24 26.53 19.58
N GLU A 498 1.92 25.55 20.15
CA GLU A 498 2.43 24.39 19.42
C GLU A 498 1.25 23.51 18.98
N VAL A 499 1.27 23.08 17.73
CA VAL A 499 0.30 22.15 17.17
C VAL A 499 1.01 20.81 16.98
N ASP A 500 0.86 19.92 17.95
CA ASP A 500 1.51 18.62 18.00
C ASP A 500 1.26 17.75 16.75
N ALA A 501 0.07 17.84 16.18
CA ALA A 501 -0.30 17.14 14.95
C ALA A 501 0.47 17.63 13.67
N LEU A 502 1.16 18.77 13.76
CA LEU A 502 1.99 19.36 12.70
C LEU A 502 3.49 19.32 13.04
N SER A 503 3.91 18.52 14.02
CA SER A 503 5.31 18.32 14.35
C SER A 503 5.93 17.21 13.49
N PHE A 504 7.20 17.38 13.08
CA PHE A 504 7.92 16.46 12.21
C PHE A 504 9.32 16.16 12.73
N ILE A 505 9.84 14.99 12.42
CA ILE A 505 11.26 14.71 12.50
C ILE A 505 11.85 14.93 11.10
N VAL A 506 12.86 15.78 11.01
CA VAL A 506 13.51 16.15 9.75
C VAL A 506 15.02 16.18 9.90
N HIS A 507 15.74 16.02 8.81
CA HIS A 507 17.18 16.24 8.83
C HIS A 507 17.49 17.71 9.10
N LYS A 508 18.50 17.98 9.91
CA LYS A 508 18.86 19.32 10.38
C LYS A 508 19.08 20.33 9.24
N GLU A 509 19.75 19.92 8.17
CA GLU A 509 20.01 20.78 7.01
C GLU A 509 18.72 21.17 6.27
N SER A 510 17.73 20.29 6.20
CA SER A 510 16.45 20.53 5.51
C SER A 510 15.42 21.27 6.37
N ALA A 511 15.65 21.36 7.69
CA ALA A 511 14.69 21.91 8.66
C ALA A 511 14.21 23.32 8.32
N TYR A 512 15.13 24.21 7.93
CA TYR A 512 14.78 25.61 7.57
C TYR A 512 13.90 25.68 6.33
N ASN A 513 14.30 24.99 5.25
CA ASN A 513 13.57 25.04 3.98
C ASN A 513 12.17 24.42 4.13
N ARG A 514 12.09 23.28 4.83
CA ARG A 514 10.83 22.61 5.09
C ARG A 514 9.91 23.44 5.99
N GLY A 515 10.43 23.98 7.09
CA GLY A 515 9.67 24.84 8.00
C GLY A 515 9.15 26.11 7.33
N ARG A 516 9.94 26.73 6.45
CA ARG A 516 9.53 27.90 5.67
C ARG A 516 8.37 27.57 4.72
N ARG A 517 8.50 26.52 3.90
CA ARG A 517 7.44 26.08 2.97
C ARG A 517 6.15 25.73 3.70
N MET A 518 6.25 25.05 4.84
CA MET A 518 5.09 24.75 5.69
C MET A 518 4.39 26.02 6.17
N CYS A 519 5.13 27.00 6.67
CA CYS A 519 4.56 28.27 7.11
C CYS A 519 3.88 29.01 5.95
N GLU A 520 4.47 29.00 4.74
CA GLU A 520 3.89 29.62 3.54
C GLU A 520 2.57 28.94 3.15
N LYS A 521 2.51 27.60 3.08
CA LYS A 521 1.28 26.85 2.75
C LYS A 521 0.19 27.04 3.81
N LEU A 522 0.53 26.90 5.09
CA LEU A 522 -0.43 27.10 6.18
C LEU A 522 -1.02 28.52 6.19
N LYS A 523 -0.24 29.53 5.80
CA LYS A 523 -0.74 30.91 5.68
C LYS A 523 -1.83 31.05 4.61
N ASP A 524 -1.75 30.29 3.53
CA ASP A 524 -2.73 30.34 2.45
C ASP A 524 -4.02 29.57 2.81
N GLU A 525 -3.90 28.50 3.58
CA GLU A 525 -5.03 27.65 4.00
C GLU A 525 -5.77 28.17 5.23
N ILE A 526 -5.07 28.83 6.18
CA ILE A 526 -5.71 29.32 7.40
C ILE A 526 -6.52 30.58 7.10
N PRO A 527 -7.83 30.60 7.40
CA PRO A 527 -8.68 31.74 7.10
C PRO A 527 -8.29 32.97 7.91
N ARG A 528 -8.50 34.16 7.33
CA ARG A 528 -8.23 35.43 8.00
C ARG A 528 -9.21 35.66 9.16
N HIS A 529 -8.67 35.93 10.33
CA HIS A 529 -9.43 36.31 11.52
C HIS A 529 -9.42 37.83 11.74
N LEU A 530 -10.12 38.29 12.78
CA LEU A 530 -10.13 39.71 13.17
C LEU A 530 -8.81 40.17 13.78
N PHE A 531 -7.87 39.26 14.03
CA PHE A 531 -6.52 39.49 14.54
C PHE A 531 -5.48 38.83 13.65
N GLU A 532 -4.23 39.19 13.81
CA GLU A 532 -3.11 38.60 13.07
C GLU A 532 -2.75 37.25 13.70
N ILE A 533 -2.58 36.23 12.87
CA ILE A 533 -2.16 34.89 13.29
C ILE A 533 -0.72 34.67 12.82
N PRO A 534 0.26 34.68 13.73
CA PRO A 534 1.62 34.28 13.40
C PRO A 534 1.65 32.75 13.27
N ILE A 535 2.27 32.26 12.19
CA ILE A 535 2.61 30.88 11.93
C ILE A 535 4.12 30.81 12.00
N GLN A 536 4.66 29.91 12.83
CA GLN A 536 6.08 29.85 13.12
C GLN A 536 6.54 28.41 13.08
N ALA A 537 7.73 28.19 12.51
CA ALA A 537 8.43 26.91 12.59
C ALA A 537 9.58 27.05 13.56
N ALA A 538 9.74 26.10 14.46
CA ALA A 538 10.76 26.11 15.50
C ALA A 538 11.50 24.78 15.58
N VAL A 539 12.79 24.83 15.95
CA VAL A 539 13.63 23.67 16.28
C VAL A 539 14.23 23.91 17.66
N GLY A 540 14.00 23.00 18.60
CA GLY A 540 14.47 23.13 19.97
C GLY A 540 14.03 24.45 20.65
N GLY A 541 12.81 24.90 20.37
CA GLY A 541 12.26 26.17 20.87
C GLY A 541 12.74 27.43 20.14
N LYS A 542 13.73 27.32 19.23
CA LYS A 542 14.21 28.46 18.44
C LYS A 542 13.40 28.59 17.14
N ILE A 543 12.77 29.74 16.95
CA ILE A 543 12.03 30.04 15.70
C ILE A 543 13.01 30.19 14.55
N ILE A 544 12.83 29.35 13.50
CA ILE A 544 13.66 29.33 12.29
C ILE A 544 12.95 29.96 11.09
N ALA A 545 11.61 29.87 11.02
CA ALA A 545 10.83 30.50 9.96
C ALA A 545 9.53 31.10 10.54
N ARG A 546 8.99 32.11 9.86
CA ARG A 546 7.77 32.77 10.30
C ARG A 546 7.01 33.37 9.12
N GLU A 547 5.70 33.12 9.10
CA GLU A 547 4.71 33.78 8.25
C GLU A 547 3.57 34.37 9.11
N THR A 548 2.74 35.21 8.53
CA THR A 548 1.64 35.84 9.26
C THR A 548 0.38 35.93 8.39
N VAL A 549 -0.72 35.35 8.85
CA VAL A 549 -2.05 35.59 8.26
C VAL A 549 -2.53 36.97 8.70
N LYS A 550 -2.71 37.86 7.75
CA LYS A 550 -3.12 39.26 8.04
C LYS A 550 -4.55 39.31 8.57
N ALA A 551 -4.77 40.15 9.57
CA ALA A 551 -6.11 40.38 10.10
C ALA A 551 -7.08 40.95 9.06
N MET A 552 -8.35 40.52 9.10
CA MET A 552 -9.42 41.17 8.37
C MET A 552 -9.53 42.65 8.79
N ARG A 553 -9.50 43.53 7.85
CA ARG A 553 -9.74 44.97 8.11
C ARG A 553 -11.23 45.24 8.05
N LYS A 554 -11.83 45.55 9.21
CA LYS A 554 -13.15 46.14 9.24
C LYS A 554 -12.95 47.68 9.03
N ASP A 555 -13.54 48.23 7.99
CA ASP A 555 -13.47 49.66 7.77
C ASP A 555 -14.35 50.39 8.82
N VAL A 556 -13.70 50.75 9.93
CA VAL A 556 -14.37 51.45 11.02
C VAL A 556 -14.52 52.93 10.71
N LEU A 557 -13.89 53.42 9.63
CA LEU A 557 -13.92 54.82 9.21
C LEU A 557 -15.01 55.11 8.17
N ALA A 558 -15.61 54.08 7.56
CA ALA A 558 -16.67 54.20 6.54
C ALA A 558 -17.88 55.05 7.00
N LYS A 559 -18.15 55.08 8.30
CA LYS A 559 -19.25 55.88 8.89
C LYS A 559 -18.79 57.23 9.40
N CYS A 560 -17.53 57.65 9.20
CA CYS A 560 -17.04 58.94 9.65
C CYS A 560 -17.15 59.95 8.51
N TYR A 561 -18.26 60.64 8.39
CA TYR A 561 -18.45 61.79 7.54
C TYR A 561 -17.77 63.02 8.20
N GLY A 562 -16.85 63.68 7.45
CA GLY A 562 -16.17 64.90 7.86
C GLY A 562 -14.76 64.72 8.45
N GLY A 563 -13.99 65.81 8.49
CA GLY A 563 -12.55 65.86 8.78
C GLY A 563 -12.12 65.70 10.25
N ASP A 564 -12.91 65.09 11.12
CA ASP A 564 -12.53 64.92 12.52
C ASP A 564 -11.43 63.85 12.70
N ILE A 565 -10.19 64.33 12.66
CA ILE A 565 -8.97 63.49 12.78
C ILE A 565 -8.88 62.82 14.15
N THR A 566 -9.37 63.49 15.21
CA THR A 566 -9.31 63.02 16.57
C THR A 566 -10.23 61.78 16.77
N ARG A 567 -11.42 61.84 16.20
CA ARG A 567 -12.38 60.74 16.24
C ARG A 567 -11.87 59.51 15.42
N LYS A 568 -11.24 59.79 14.26
CA LYS A 568 -10.62 58.74 13.44
C LYS A 568 -9.50 58.03 14.19
N LYS A 569 -8.58 58.76 14.85
CA LYS A 569 -7.51 58.21 15.66
C LYS A 569 -8.06 57.36 16.83
N LYS A 570 -9.07 57.86 17.55
CA LYS A 570 -9.69 57.15 18.67
C LYS A 570 -10.39 55.83 18.26
N LEU A 571 -11.01 55.81 17.07
CA LEU A 571 -11.62 54.60 16.50
C LEU A 571 -10.59 53.56 16.10
N LEU A 572 -9.48 54.01 15.51
CA LEU A 572 -8.35 53.12 15.13
C LEU A 572 -7.65 52.56 16.38
N GLU A 573 -7.48 53.36 17.44
CA GLU A 573 -6.94 52.86 18.72
C GLU A 573 -7.82 51.84 19.36
N LYS A 574 -9.14 52.09 19.46
CA LYS A 574 -10.11 51.10 19.96
C LYS A 574 -10.13 49.82 19.14
N GLN A 575 -9.98 49.91 17.83
CA GLN A 575 -9.85 48.73 16.95
C GLN A 575 -8.56 47.94 17.25
N LYS A 576 -7.45 48.64 17.46
CA LYS A 576 -6.17 48.07 17.83
C LYS A 576 -6.22 47.35 19.18
N GLU A 577 -6.81 47.98 20.19
CA GLU A 577 -7.03 47.37 21.50
C GLU A 577 -7.98 46.17 21.44
N GLY A 578 -9.08 46.29 20.70
CA GLY A 578 -10.03 45.20 20.49
C GLY A 578 -9.36 43.98 19.84
N LYS A 579 -8.54 44.19 18.82
CA LYS A 579 -7.74 43.16 18.18
C LYS A 579 -6.73 42.48 19.15
N LYS A 580 -6.10 43.30 20.03
CA LYS A 580 -5.17 42.79 21.05
C LYS A 580 -5.87 41.92 22.06
N ARG A 581 -7.09 42.27 22.52
CA ARG A 581 -7.90 41.47 23.43
C ARG A 581 -8.39 40.17 22.75
N MET A 582 -8.88 40.25 21.52
CA MET A 582 -9.31 39.06 20.76
C MET A 582 -8.19 38.07 20.54
N ARG A 583 -6.97 38.56 20.33
CA ARG A 583 -5.77 37.70 20.19
C ARG A 583 -5.42 36.94 21.47
N GLN A 584 -5.75 37.49 22.64
CA GLN A 584 -5.48 36.86 23.95
C GLN A 584 -6.53 35.78 24.32
N VAL A 585 -7.70 35.79 23.70
CA VAL A 585 -8.84 34.92 24.04
C VAL A 585 -9.30 34.04 22.87
N GLY A 586 -8.89 34.37 21.64
CA GLY A 586 -9.34 33.66 20.43
C GLY A 586 -8.56 32.41 20.17
N SER A 587 -9.20 31.26 20.21
CA SER A 587 -8.69 30.03 19.60
C SER A 587 -8.68 30.18 18.06
N VAL A 588 -7.67 29.64 17.42
CA VAL A 588 -7.57 29.57 15.96
C VAL A 588 -8.03 28.19 15.53
N GLU A 589 -9.13 28.14 14.81
CA GLU A 589 -9.60 26.92 14.17
C GLU A 589 -8.73 26.62 12.94
N ILE A 590 -8.12 25.45 12.92
CA ILE A 590 -7.25 24.99 11.82
C ILE A 590 -8.12 24.12 10.91
N PRO A 591 -8.37 24.52 9.65
CA PRO A 591 -9.15 23.73 8.72
C PRO A 591 -8.47 22.39 8.40
N GLN A 592 -9.23 21.34 8.16
CA GLN A 592 -8.72 20.03 7.74
C GLN A 592 -7.77 20.14 6.53
N LYS A 593 -8.10 21.00 5.56
CA LYS A 593 -7.25 21.27 4.40
C LYS A 593 -5.84 21.74 4.77
N ALA A 594 -5.65 22.42 5.88
CA ALA A 594 -4.35 22.88 6.33
C ALA A 594 -3.43 21.72 6.72
N PHE A 595 -3.96 20.66 7.32
CA PHE A 595 -3.20 19.44 7.62
C PHE A 595 -2.80 18.72 6.31
N MET A 596 -3.73 18.63 5.36
CA MET A 596 -3.47 17.98 4.06
C MET A 596 -2.49 18.77 3.19
N SER A 597 -2.53 20.11 3.23
CA SER A 597 -1.66 20.96 2.41
C SER A 597 -0.18 20.84 2.78
N VAL A 598 0.08 20.54 4.05
CA VAL A 598 1.45 20.33 4.55
C VAL A 598 2.08 19.03 4.05
N LEU A 599 1.26 18.04 3.64
CA LEU A 599 1.72 16.76 3.09
C LEU A 599 2.27 16.90 1.66
N LYS A 600 1.73 17.85 0.88
CA LYS A 600 2.12 18.09 -0.52
C LYS A 600 3.05 19.30 -0.61
N LEU A 601 4.27 19.18 -0.06
CA LEU A 601 5.20 20.33 0.01
C LEU A 601 5.86 20.70 -1.33
N ASP A 602 5.89 19.80 -2.30
CA ASP A 602 6.64 20.00 -3.55
C ASP A 602 5.78 20.34 -4.78
N ASP A 603 4.50 20.69 -4.63
CA ASP A 603 3.77 21.35 -5.72
C ASP A 603 4.51 22.65 -6.08
N SER A 604 5.55 22.50 -6.89
CA SER A 604 6.39 23.56 -7.40
C SER A 604 5.57 24.47 -8.33
N LYS A 605 5.54 25.75 -8.02
CA LYS A 605 5.44 26.75 -9.07
C LYS A 605 6.76 26.87 -9.78
#